data_86102a1a631c015e563108ab122f8099
#
_entry.id   86102a1a631c015e563108ab122f8099
#
_cell.length_a   1.000
_cell.length_b   1.000
_cell.length_c   1.000
_cell.angle_alpha   90.00
_cell.angle_beta   90.00
_cell.angle_gamma   90.00
#
_symmetry.space_group_name_H-M   'P 1'
#
loop_
_entity.id
_entity.type
_entity.pdbx_description
1 polymer ?
#
loop_
_entity_poly.entity_id
_entity_poly.type
_entity_poly.pdbx_seq_one_letter_code
_entity_poly.pdbx_strand_id
1 'polypeptide(L)'
;MKKRIVFLLLALTLALGFSACGNRESGQHYDDVFASLESFPAFEGKDFDGNAVDESIFADHNITLVNFWFNECSPCVDELPTLQKLNDSLQEKGGAVIGINVGALNGDEDIIAAAKEIMKTQGASYQNIYFDADSEAGKLASSVLSFPTTILVDRDGKIIGKPVVGGLNGEEAMAELQKQINSVLAD
;
A
#
# COMPACT_ATOMS: atom_id res chain seq x y z
N MET A 1 -55.00 -33.34 -40.16
CA MET A 1 -54.45 -33.41 -38.83
C MET A 1 -52.91 -33.36 -38.86
N LYS A 2 -52.29 -32.50 -39.67
CA LYS A 2 -50.83 -32.41 -39.82
C LYS A 2 -50.25 -30.95 -39.70
N LYS A 3 -51.06 -30.01 -39.24
CA LYS A 3 -50.65 -28.57 -39.17
C LYS A 3 -50.56 -27.98 -37.74
N ARG A 4 -50.62 -28.77 -36.68
CA ARG A 4 -50.59 -28.27 -35.26
C ARG A 4 -49.33 -28.64 -34.46
N ILE A 5 -48.36 -29.34 -35.05
CA ILE A 5 -47.17 -29.82 -34.35
C ILE A 5 -45.92 -28.95 -34.61
N VAL A 6 -45.96 -28.06 -35.63
CA VAL A 6 -44.81 -27.22 -36.01
C VAL A 6 -44.67 -25.94 -35.18
N PHE A 7 -45.71 -25.52 -34.42
CA PHE A 7 -45.69 -24.27 -33.63
C PHE A 7 -45.21 -24.41 -32.17
N LEU A 8 -44.89 -25.61 -31.69
CA LEU A 8 -44.50 -25.88 -30.31
C LEU A 8 -42.98 -26.09 -30.10
N LEU A 9 -42.19 -26.03 -31.17
CA LEU A 9 -40.72 -26.21 -31.07
C LEU A 9 -39.91 -24.91 -31.28
N LEU A 10 -40.59 -23.76 -31.47
CA LEU A 10 -39.89 -22.47 -31.66
C LEU A 10 -39.92 -21.55 -30.44
N ALA A 11 -40.44 -22.01 -29.30
CA ALA A 11 -40.57 -21.20 -28.09
C ALA A 11 -39.59 -21.59 -26.97
N LEU A 12 -38.60 -22.45 -27.19
CA LEU A 12 -37.69 -22.95 -26.13
C LEU A 12 -36.22 -22.61 -26.36
N THR A 13 -35.88 -21.64 -27.21
CA THR A 13 -34.49 -21.23 -27.43
C THR A 13 -34.16 -19.79 -27.10
N LEU A 14 -35.00 -19.10 -26.30
CA LEU A 14 -34.78 -17.70 -25.96
C LEU A 14 -34.56 -17.45 -24.43
N ALA A 15 -34.10 -18.43 -23.68
CA ALA A 15 -33.91 -18.29 -22.23
C ALA A 15 -32.50 -18.69 -21.71
N LEU A 16 -31.45 -18.58 -22.53
CA LEU A 16 -30.08 -18.84 -22.07
C LEU A 16 -29.11 -17.78 -22.59
N GLY A 17 -29.36 -16.53 -22.28
CA GLY A 17 -28.53 -15.42 -22.74
C GLY A 17 -28.43 -14.26 -21.78
N PHE A 18 -28.49 -14.49 -20.45
CA PHE A 18 -28.22 -13.43 -19.46
C PHE A 18 -27.54 -14.06 -18.26
N SER A 19 -26.24 -14.14 -18.29
CA SER A 19 -25.40 -14.14 -17.08
C SER A 19 -23.94 -14.17 -17.51
N ALA A 20 -23.40 -13.02 -17.86
CA ALA A 20 -21.99 -12.77 -17.80
C ALA A 20 -21.77 -11.26 -17.66
N CYS A 21 -22.41 -10.62 -16.67
CA CYS A 21 -21.81 -9.47 -16.05
C CYS A 21 -20.77 -10.01 -15.09
N GLY A 22 -19.56 -10.25 -15.62
CA GLY A 22 -18.40 -10.46 -14.78
C GLY A 22 -18.20 -9.20 -13.96
N ASN A 23 -18.42 -9.32 -12.67
CA ASN A 23 -17.91 -8.40 -11.69
C ASN A 23 -16.39 -8.40 -11.87
N ARG A 24 -15.84 -7.46 -12.60
CA ARG A 24 -14.42 -7.16 -12.55
C ARG A 24 -14.20 -6.55 -11.18
N GLU A 25 -13.76 -7.36 -10.24
CA GLU A 25 -13.17 -6.90 -9.00
C GLU A 25 -11.98 -6.02 -9.36
N SER A 26 -12.14 -4.73 -9.17
CA SER A 26 -11.09 -3.72 -9.37
C SER A 26 -9.95 -3.86 -8.35
N GLY A 27 -10.05 -4.78 -7.39
CA GLY A 27 -9.04 -5.07 -6.38
C GLY A 27 -7.89 -5.98 -6.84
N GLN A 28 -8.10 -6.76 -7.90
CA GLN A 28 -7.21 -7.88 -8.25
C GLN A 28 -5.88 -7.46 -8.88
N HIS A 29 -5.75 -6.23 -9.36
CA HIS A 29 -4.52 -5.76 -10.02
C HIS A 29 -3.49 -5.17 -9.05
N TYR A 30 -3.90 -4.77 -7.86
CA TYR A 30 -3.01 -4.17 -6.85
C TYR A 30 -2.31 -5.20 -5.96
N ASP A 31 -2.93 -6.36 -5.78
CA ASP A 31 -2.34 -7.49 -5.04
C ASP A 31 -1.13 -8.08 -5.78
N ASP A 32 -1.02 -7.91 -7.11
CA ASP A 32 -0.03 -8.60 -7.93
C ASP A 32 1.40 -8.04 -7.76
N VAL A 33 1.57 -6.74 -7.52
CA VAL A 33 2.91 -6.13 -7.41
C VAL A 33 3.65 -6.64 -6.17
N PHE A 34 2.98 -6.65 -5.02
CA PHE A 34 3.57 -7.11 -3.76
C PHE A 34 3.47 -8.63 -3.57
N ALA A 35 2.45 -9.29 -4.18
CA ALA A 35 2.25 -10.74 -4.07
C ALA A 35 3.38 -11.57 -4.69
N SER A 36 4.13 -10.99 -5.63
CA SER A 36 5.28 -11.64 -6.26
C SER A 36 6.60 -11.43 -5.48
N LEU A 37 6.58 -10.57 -4.44
CA LEU A 37 7.76 -10.22 -3.66
C LEU A 37 7.72 -10.93 -2.31
N GLU A 38 8.75 -11.70 -2.00
CA GLU A 38 8.94 -12.28 -0.66
C GLU A 38 9.48 -11.24 0.32
N SER A 39 10.34 -10.31 -0.16
CA SER A 39 11.00 -9.30 0.66
C SER A 39 11.01 -7.95 -0.04
N PHE A 40 11.08 -6.89 0.75
CA PHE A 40 11.32 -5.54 0.23
C PHE A 40 12.68 -5.53 -0.48
N PRO A 41 12.79 -4.95 -1.69
CA PRO A 41 14.05 -4.91 -2.42
C PRO A 41 15.12 -4.15 -1.65
N ALA A 42 16.38 -4.59 -1.78
CA ALA A 42 17.52 -3.85 -1.25
C ALA A 42 17.61 -2.44 -1.87
N PHE A 43 18.03 -1.46 -1.08
CA PHE A 43 18.18 -0.09 -1.51
C PHE A 43 19.29 0.64 -0.76
N GLU A 44 19.83 1.65 -1.41
CA GLU A 44 20.59 2.74 -0.78
C GLU A 44 19.81 4.02 -0.99
N GLY A 45 19.61 4.81 0.06
CA GLY A 45 18.78 6.00 0.01
C GLY A 45 19.14 7.00 1.09
N LYS A 46 18.24 7.95 1.30
CA LYS A 46 18.34 8.94 2.37
C LYS A 46 16.98 9.17 3.00
N ASP A 47 17.00 9.61 4.25
CA ASP A 47 15.80 10.19 4.84
C ASP A 47 15.63 11.66 4.40
N PHE A 48 14.51 12.27 4.77
CA PHE A 48 14.23 13.66 4.42
C PHE A 48 15.17 14.67 5.10
N ASP A 49 15.94 14.25 6.09
CA ASP A 49 16.98 15.08 6.75
C ASP A 49 18.37 14.87 6.12
N GLY A 50 18.46 14.00 5.10
CA GLY A 50 19.67 13.75 4.32
C GLY A 50 20.58 12.68 4.92
N ASN A 51 20.18 11.99 5.98
CA ASN A 51 20.91 10.88 6.55
C ASN A 51 20.82 9.66 5.61
N ALA A 52 21.95 8.95 5.44
CA ALA A 52 21.97 7.73 4.65
C ALA A 52 21.13 6.63 5.33
N VAL A 53 20.35 5.91 4.52
CA VAL A 53 19.54 4.76 4.93
C VAL A 53 19.65 3.66 3.88
N ASP A 54 19.53 2.42 4.31
CA ASP A 54 19.48 1.24 3.45
C ASP A 54 18.47 0.23 4.02
N GLU A 55 18.35 -0.93 3.41
CA GLU A 55 17.41 -1.97 3.83
C GLU A 55 17.67 -2.50 5.24
N SER A 56 18.84 -2.28 5.83
CA SER A 56 19.13 -2.67 7.22
C SER A 56 18.25 -1.95 8.23
N ILE A 57 17.58 -0.85 7.84
CA ILE A 57 16.62 -0.12 8.68
C ILE A 57 15.49 -1.04 9.19
N PHE A 58 15.14 -2.09 8.44
CA PHE A 58 14.12 -3.04 8.89
C PHE A 58 14.58 -3.88 10.07
N ALA A 59 15.88 -4.17 10.16
CA ALA A 59 16.44 -4.96 11.26
C ALA A 59 16.36 -4.26 12.63
N ASP A 60 16.22 -2.95 12.63
CA ASP A 60 16.07 -2.13 13.86
C ASP A 60 14.68 -2.26 14.49
N HIS A 61 13.71 -2.87 13.76
CA HIS A 61 12.32 -2.93 14.17
C HIS A 61 11.77 -4.36 14.12
N ASN A 62 10.91 -4.72 15.09
CA ASN A 62 10.19 -5.98 15.06
C ASN A 62 9.21 -6.05 13.88
N ILE A 63 8.68 -4.89 13.51
CA ILE A 63 7.78 -4.68 12.37
C ILE A 63 7.87 -3.24 11.88
N THR A 64 7.84 -3.05 10.58
CA THR A 64 7.81 -1.73 9.94
C THR A 64 6.57 -1.62 9.07
N LEU A 65 5.75 -0.58 9.29
CA LEU A 65 4.74 -0.16 8.34
C LEU A 65 5.39 0.72 7.28
N VAL A 66 5.40 0.29 6.04
CA VAL A 66 5.89 1.09 4.91
C VAL A 66 4.69 1.66 4.18
N ASN A 67 4.55 2.98 4.21
CA ASN A 67 3.43 3.71 3.60
C ASN A 67 3.90 4.46 2.35
N PHE A 68 3.28 4.16 1.21
CA PHE A 68 3.53 4.84 -0.07
C PHE A 68 2.55 5.98 -0.25
N TRP A 69 3.05 7.18 -0.49
CA TRP A 69 2.25 8.39 -0.60
C TRP A 69 2.87 9.43 -1.53
N PHE A 70 2.20 10.55 -1.80
CA PHE A 70 2.75 11.73 -2.48
C PHE A 70 1.99 13.01 -2.08
N ASN A 71 2.58 14.16 -2.32
CA ASN A 71 2.13 15.45 -1.77
C ASN A 71 0.71 15.84 -2.20
N GLU A 72 0.33 15.56 -3.44
CA GLU A 72 -0.96 15.93 -4.03
C GLU A 72 -2.08 14.90 -3.75
N CYS A 73 -1.77 13.83 -3.05
CA CYS A 73 -2.72 12.79 -2.69
C CYS A 73 -3.51 13.21 -1.42
N SER A 74 -4.67 13.82 -1.58
CA SER A 74 -5.47 14.26 -0.44
C SER A 74 -5.73 13.17 0.60
N PRO A 75 -6.17 11.94 0.24
CA PRO A 75 -6.38 10.89 1.25
C PRO A 75 -5.10 10.45 1.94
N CYS A 76 -3.92 10.56 1.28
CA CYS A 76 -2.64 10.29 1.91
C CYS A 76 -2.30 11.35 2.97
N VAL A 77 -2.50 12.63 2.62
CA VAL A 77 -2.26 13.74 3.55
C VAL A 77 -3.21 13.66 4.75
N ASP A 78 -4.46 13.30 4.52
CA ASP A 78 -5.47 13.19 5.57
C ASP A 78 -5.17 12.05 6.59
N GLU A 79 -4.42 11.02 6.19
CA GLU A 79 -4.06 9.91 7.10
C GLU A 79 -2.75 10.12 7.88
N LEU A 80 -1.92 11.13 7.56
CA LEU A 80 -0.64 11.38 8.24
C LEU A 80 -0.76 11.44 9.77
N PRO A 81 -1.78 12.08 10.36
CA PRO A 81 -1.97 12.06 11.82
C PRO A 81 -2.28 10.67 12.37
N THR A 82 -2.94 9.83 11.59
CA THR A 82 -3.24 8.44 11.96
C THR A 82 -1.98 7.59 11.92
N LEU A 83 -1.14 7.75 10.90
CA LEU A 83 0.16 7.10 10.79
C LEU A 83 1.10 7.53 11.92
N GLN A 84 1.08 8.80 12.34
CA GLN A 84 1.85 9.24 13.50
C GLN A 84 1.43 8.52 14.78
N LYS A 85 0.13 8.41 15.06
CA LYS A 85 -0.38 7.67 16.21
C LYS A 85 -0.02 6.18 16.17
N LEU A 86 -0.04 5.59 14.97
CA LEU A 86 0.42 4.21 14.78
C LEU A 86 1.91 4.08 15.06
N ASN A 87 2.73 5.02 14.56
CA ASN A 87 4.16 5.06 14.81
C ASN A 87 4.45 5.12 16.32
N ASP A 88 3.81 6.04 17.05
CA ASP A 88 4.00 6.18 18.49
C ASP A 88 3.64 4.88 19.24
N SER A 89 2.52 4.26 18.88
CA SER A 89 2.08 3.00 19.47
C SER A 89 2.99 1.81 19.13
N LEU A 90 3.53 1.79 17.91
CA LEU A 90 4.43 0.72 17.44
C LEU A 90 5.81 0.85 18.08
N GLN A 91 6.32 2.06 18.29
CA GLN A 91 7.61 2.28 18.97
C GLN A 91 7.65 1.65 20.37
N GLU A 92 6.54 1.68 21.10
CA GLU A 92 6.43 1.00 22.40
C GLU A 92 6.60 -0.53 22.30
N LYS A 93 6.41 -1.10 21.11
CA LYS A 93 6.51 -2.54 20.80
C LYS A 93 7.74 -2.88 19.94
N GLY A 94 8.64 -1.91 19.74
CA GLY A 94 9.81 -2.08 18.90
C GLY A 94 9.53 -2.05 17.39
N GLY A 95 8.41 -1.45 16.96
CA GLY A 95 8.09 -1.25 15.56
C GLY A 95 8.18 0.21 15.13
N ALA A 96 7.96 0.49 13.85
CA ALA A 96 7.98 1.84 13.29
C ALA A 96 7.03 2.01 12.10
N VAL A 97 6.77 3.26 11.73
CA VAL A 97 6.23 3.67 10.44
C VAL A 97 7.32 4.34 9.62
N ILE A 98 7.45 3.96 8.35
CA ILE A 98 8.32 4.61 7.38
C ILE A 98 7.47 5.04 6.19
N GLY A 99 7.56 6.33 5.82
CA GLY A 99 6.95 6.85 4.61
C GLY A 99 7.90 6.74 3.41
N ILE A 100 7.37 6.38 2.25
CA ILE A 100 8.04 6.51 0.97
C ILE A 100 7.20 7.47 0.12
N ASN A 101 7.71 8.70 -0.04
CA ASN A 101 7.06 9.65 -0.92
C ASN A 101 7.52 9.39 -2.37
N VAL A 102 6.62 8.86 -3.19
CA VAL A 102 6.97 8.47 -4.57
C VAL A 102 7.26 9.66 -5.49
N GLY A 103 6.81 10.87 -5.12
CA GLY A 103 7.17 12.10 -5.81
C GLY A 103 8.60 12.56 -5.48
N ALA A 104 9.15 12.14 -4.34
CA ALA A 104 10.47 12.53 -3.87
C ALA A 104 11.59 11.55 -4.30
N LEU A 105 11.29 10.55 -5.11
CA LEU A 105 12.31 9.66 -5.69
C LEU A 105 13.39 10.48 -6.41
N ASN A 106 14.63 9.99 -6.38
CA ASN A 106 15.84 10.73 -6.83
C ASN A 106 16.22 11.96 -5.98
N GLY A 107 15.48 12.25 -4.90
CA GLY A 107 15.83 13.33 -3.97
C GLY A 107 15.46 14.73 -4.47
N ASP A 108 14.29 14.87 -5.09
CA ASP A 108 13.76 16.19 -5.48
C ASP A 108 13.57 17.08 -4.25
N GLU A 109 14.45 18.09 -4.12
CA GLU A 109 14.52 18.95 -2.93
C GLU A 109 13.25 19.79 -2.73
N ASP A 110 12.59 20.23 -3.80
CA ASP A 110 11.36 21.02 -3.73
C ASP A 110 10.20 20.16 -3.23
N ILE A 111 10.09 18.92 -3.73
CA ILE A 111 9.08 17.96 -3.29
C ILE A 111 9.32 17.56 -1.83
N ILE A 112 10.57 17.29 -1.44
CA ILE A 112 10.93 16.96 -0.06
C ILE A 112 10.60 18.12 0.89
N ALA A 113 10.94 19.36 0.51
CA ALA A 113 10.63 20.54 1.33
C ALA A 113 9.12 20.70 1.51
N ALA A 114 8.33 20.55 0.43
CA ALA A 114 6.88 20.59 0.50
C ALA A 114 6.31 19.46 1.35
N ALA A 115 6.82 18.24 1.22
CA ALA A 115 6.41 17.08 2.01
C ALA A 115 6.66 17.30 3.51
N LYS A 116 7.84 17.85 3.89
CA LYS A 116 8.16 18.19 5.29
C LYS A 116 7.17 19.20 5.88
N GLU A 117 6.78 20.22 5.11
CA GLU A 117 5.81 21.23 5.58
C GLU A 117 4.39 20.64 5.70
N ILE A 118 3.98 19.76 4.77
CA ILE A 118 2.74 19.00 4.86
C ILE A 118 2.72 18.15 6.11
N MET A 119 3.75 17.33 6.34
CA MET A 119 3.87 16.47 7.52
C MET A 119 3.80 17.29 8.81
N LYS A 120 4.56 18.37 8.89
CA LYS A 120 4.55 19.27 10.04
C LYS A 120 3.15 19.85 10.30
N THR A 121 2.45 20.29 9.26
CA THR A 121 1.11 20.84 9.36
C THR A 121 0.10 19.80 9.87
N GLN A 122 0.29 18.54 9.48
CA GLN A 122 -0.52 17.40 9.92
C GLN A 122 -0.07 16.81 11.27
N GLY A 123 1.01 17.35 11.88
CA GLY A 123 1.53 16.86 13.15
C GLY A 123 2.21 15.49 13.03
N ALA A 124 2.72 15.15 11.85
CA ALA A 124 3.47 13.92 11.59
C ALA A 124 4.97 14.19 11.54
N SER A 125 5.76 13.29 12.14
CA SER A 125 7.23 13.39 12.22
C SER A 125 7.93 12.03 12.08
N TYR A 126 7.19 10.96 11.77
CA TYR A 126 7.80 9.66 11.50
C TYR A 126 8.70 9.72 10.26
N GLN A 127 9.68 8.84 10.20
CA GLN A 127 10.71 8.87 9.18
C GLN A 127 10.12 8.70 7.77
N ASN A 128 10.57 9.54 6.84
CA ASN A 128 10.30 9.41 5.42
C ASN A 128 11.63 9.27 4.69
N ILE A 129 11.65 8.35 3.72
CA ILE A 129 12.84 8.00 2.95
C ILE A 129 12.60 8.15 1.46
N TYR A 130 13.69 8.30 0.72
CA TYR A 130 13.72 8.26 -0.73
C TYR A 130 14.99 7.56 -1.23
N PHE A 131 14.95 7.08 -2.44
CA PHE A 131 16.04 6.40 -3.12
C PHE A 131 15.96 6.64 -4.63
N ASP A 132 16.93 6.14 -5.39
CA ASP A 132 16.98 6.24 -6.83
C ASP A 132 15.76 5.49 -7.44
N ALA A 133 15.05 6.17 -8.35
CA ALA A 133 13.89 5.61 -9.05
C ALA A 133 14.25 4.41 -9.94
N ASP A 134 15.48 4.33 -10.43
CA ASP A 134 15.97 3.21 -11.24
C ASP A 134 16.44 2.01 -10.42
N SER A 135 16.56 2.16 -9.09
CA SER A 135 16.83 1.03 -8.19
C SER A 135 15.66 0.04 -8.17
N GLU A 136 15.87 -1.18 -7.68
CA GLU A 136 14.78 -2.16 -7.57
C GLU A 136 13.68 -1.68 -6.62
N ALA A 137 14.03 -1.03 -5.51
CA ALA A 137 13.06 -0.41 -4.61
C ALA A 137 12.34 0.80 -5.26
N GLY A 138 13.06 1.60 -6.07
CA GLY A 138 12.48 2.70 -6.84
C GLY A 138 11.48 2.22 -7.89
N LYS A 139 11.80 1.14 -8.59
CA LYS A 139 10.87 0.49 -9.53
C LYS A 139 9.65 -0.05 -8.82
N LEU A 140 9.82 -0.68 -7.65
CA LEU A 140 8.70 -1.11 -6.81
C LEU A 140 7.82 0.10 -6.43
N ALA A 141 8.39 1.15 -5.86
CA ALA A 141 7.66 2.36 -5.47
C ALA A 141 6.92 3.00 -6.65
N SER A 142 7.56 3.06 -7.82
CA SER A 142 6.98 3.59 -9.07
C SER A 142 5.87 2.70 -9.65
N SER A 143 5.83 1.42 -9.29
CA SER A 143 4.80 0.47 -9.74
C SER A 143 3.52 0.49 -8.90
N VAL A 144 3.54 1.20 -7.75
CA VAL A 144 2.34 1.41 -6.93
C VAL A 144 1.35 2.30 -7.67
N LEU A 145 0.15 1.78 -7.97
CA LEU A 145 -0.86 2.47 -8.79
C LEU A 145 -2.00 3.08 -7.97
N SER A 146 -2.13 2.72 -6.71
CA SER A 146 -3.16 3.26 -5.81
C SER A 146 -2.51 3.84 -4.57
N PHE A 147 -3.01 5.00 -4.16
CA PHE A 147 -2.49 5.72 -3.00
C PHE A 147 -3.63 6.16 -2.07
N PRO A 148 -3.35 6.13 -0.76
CA PRO A 148 -2.17 5.54 -0.14
C PRO A 148 -2.18 4.01 -0.23
N THR A 149 -1.01 3.39 -0.12
CA THR A 149 -0.86 1.93 0.07
C THR A 149 0.12 1.69 1.21
N THR A 150 -0.26 0.80 2.11
CA THR A 150 0.58 0.42 3.26
C THR A 150 0.88 -1.07 3.21
N ILE A 151 2.14 -1.44 3.38
CA ILE A 151 2.60 -2.82 3.57
C ILE A 151 3.28 -2.99 4.93
N LEU A 152 3.34 -4.22 5.40
CA LEU A 152 4.09 -4.60 6.58
C LEU A 152 5.37 -5.32 6.18
N VAL A 153 6.47 -4.97 6.82
CA VAL A 153 7.78 -5.58 6.63
C VAL A 153 8.33 -6.00 7.99
N ASP A 154 8.78 -7.24 8.12
CA ASP A 154 9.43 -7.72 9.34
C ASP A 154 10.91 -7.33 9.41
N ARG A 155 11.57 -7.70 10.50
CA ARG A 155 12.99 -7.38 10.74
C ARG A 155 13.97 -8.02 9.75
N ASP A 156 13.54 -9.04 9.02
CA ASP A 156 14.33 -9.72 7.99
C ASP A 156 14.07 -9.13 6.60
N GLY A 157 13.31 -8.03 6.52
CA GLY A 157 12.90 -7.37 5.29
C GLY A 157 11.78 -8.08 4.55
N LYS A 158 11.16 -9.12 5.13
CA LYS A 158 10.11 -9.89 4.49
C LYS A 158 8.77 -9.13 4.52
N ILE A 159 8.07 -9.14 3.40
CA ILE A 159 6.73 -8.55 3.30
C ILE A 159 5.71 -9.49 3.92
N ILE A 160 4.94 -8.99 4.88
CA ILE A 160 3.96 -9.75 5.66
C ILE A 160 2.55 -9.38 5.24
N GLY A 161 1.73 -10.41 5.06
CA GLY A 161 0.31 -10.25 4.76
C GLY A 161 0.04 -9.69 3.37
N LYS A 162 -1.00 -8.86 3.26
CA LYS A 162 -1.41 -8.23 2.01
C LYS A 162 -1.28 -6.72 2.13
N PRO A 163 -1.02 -6.01 1.01
CA PRO A 163 -1.09 -4.55 1.01
C PRO A 163 -2.47 -4.06 1.48
N VAL A 164 -2.47 -3.05 2.34
CA VAL A 164 -3.69 -2.30 2.67
C VAL A 164 -3.77 -1.10 1.74
N VAL A 165 -4.73 -1.13 0.83
CA VAL A 165 -4.93 -0.10 -0.19
C VAL A 165 -6.03 0.86 0.26
N GLY A 166 -5.76 2.15 0.18
CA GLY A 166 -6.65 3.21 0.63
C GLY A 166 -6.32 3.74 2.02
N GLY A 167 -6.95 4.86 2.37
CA GLY A 167 -6.65 5.59 3.61
C GLY A 167 -7.01 4.82 4.89
N LEU A 168 -6.11 4.84 5.85
CA LEU A 168 -6.25 4.18 7.16
C LEU A 168 -7.23 4.88 8.11
N ASN A 169 -7.85 5.97 7.69
CA ASN A 169 -8.93 6.63 8.45
C ASN A 169 -10.25 5.84 8.37
N GLY A 170 -10.37 4.87 7.46
CA GLY A 170 -11.50 3.96 7.35
C GLY A 170 -11.41 2.80 8.35
N GLU A 171 -12.55 2.43 8.96
CA GLU A 171 -12.61 1.35 9.97
C GLU A 171 -12.14 -0.01 9.38
N GLU A 172 -12.51 -0.32 8.14
CA GLU A 172 -12.17 -1.59 7.50
C GLU A 172 -10.67 -1.72 7.23
N ALA A 173 -10.06 -0.69 6.63
CA ALA A 173 -8.62 -0.65 6.34
C ALA A 173 -7.79 -0.72 7.62
N MET A 174 -8.19 0.04 8.65
CA MET A 174 -7.53 0.02 9.95
C MET A 174 -7.67 -1.34 10.65
N ALA A 175 -8.85 -1.97 10.60
CA ALA A 175 -9.08 -3.28 11.20
C ALA A 175 -8.23 -4.37 10.52
N GLU A 176 -8.12 -4.33 9.19
CA GLU A 176 -7.28 -5.28 8.44
C GLU A 176 -5.80 -5.08 8.79
N LEU A 177 -5.32 -3.83 8.80
CA LEU A 177 -3.95 -3.51 9.19
C LEU A 177 -3.66 -3.99 10.63
N GLN A 178 -4.54 -3.69 11.58
CA GLN A 178 -4.37 -4.08 12.98
C GLN A 178 -4.32 -5.60 13.17
N LYS A 179 -5.14 -6.34 12.41
CA LYS A 179 -5.12 -7.81 12.40
C LYS A 179 -3.76 -8.34 11.93
N GLN A 180 -3.21 -7.77 10.85
CA GLN A 180 -1.90 -8.16 10.34
C GLN A 180 -0.79 -7.82 11.35
N ILE A 181 -0.78 -6.61 11.93
CA ILE A 181 0.17 -6.22 12.98
C ILE A 181 0.14 -7.22 14.15
N ASN A 182 -1.05 -7.55 14.63
CA ASN A 182 -1.21 -8.44 15.78
C ASN A 182 -0.70 -9.86 15.48
N SER A 183 -0.77 -10.32 14.22
CA SER A 183 -0.27 -11.64 13.84
C SER A 183 1.26 -11.72 13.89
N VAL A 184 1.97 -10.60 13.71
CA VAL A 184 3.44 -10.54 13.77
C VAL A 184 3.94 -10.34 15.21
N LEU A 185 3.23 -9.50 16.00
CA LEU A 185 3.67 -9.17 17.36
C LEU A 185 3.24 -10.20 18.43
N ALA A 186 2.46 -11.23 18.03
CA ALA A 186 2.02 -12.28 18.96
C ALA A 186 3.01 -13.46 19.05
N ASP A 187 3.98 -13.53 18.16
CA ASP A 187 5.06 -14.53 18.10
C ASP A 187 6.33 -13.99 18.80
#